data_dabddb68ecca76b7a37e970ec56b6e88
#
_entry.id   dabddb68ecca76b7a37e970ec56b6e88
#
_cell.length_a   1.000
_cell.length_b   1.000
_cell.length_c   1.000
_cell.angle_alpha   90.00
_cell.angle_beta   90.00
_cell.angle_gamma   90.00
#
_symmetry.space_group_name_H-M   'P 1'
#
loop_
_entity.id
_entity.type
_entity.pdbx_description
1 polymer ?
#
loop_
_entity_poly.entity_id
_entity_poly.type
_entity_poly.pdbx_seq_one_letter_code
_entity_poly.pdbx_strand_id
1 'polypeptide(L)'
;TINETGKIGLSNLDPKNRAAFMVNSGSKGKITNIAQMIACLGQQNVDGKRIPYGFKDRTLPHYYKYDDSSEARGFVQNSFISGQTPQEFFFHAMGGREGLIDTAVKTSETGYVQRKLVKAMEDLMVGYDYSVRSSSGSIIQFIYGNDGMDGTFIESQALYLTKLSHEQLLTKFHFDDKTDWNKYYNKSLAEKAPSSQKLYDTIFTNLL
;
A
#
# COMPACT_ATOMS: atom_id res chain seq x y z
N THR A 1 -16.47 -0.07 -2.29
CA THR A 1 -17.47 -0.09 -1.18
C THR A 1 -16.85 -0.43 0.16
N ILE A 2 -16.21 -1.61 0.36
CA ILE A 2 -15.64 -1.98 1.68
C ILE A 2 -14.64 -0.94 2.21
N ASN A 3 -13.78 -0.41 1.36
CA ASN A 3 -12.81 0.62 1.75
C ASN A 3 -13.50 1.93 2.18
N GLU A 4 -14.56 2.32 1.51
CA GLU A 4 -15.34 3.52 1.87
C GLU A 4 -16.09 3.29 3.17
N THR A 5 -16.76 2.14 3.31
CA THR A 5 -17.42 1.74 4.56
C THR A 5 -16.42 1.69 5.71
N GLY A 6 -15.21 1.20 5.46
CA GLY A 6 -14.13 1.19 6.46
C GLY A 6 -13.64 2.58 6.84
N LYS A 7 -13.56 3.52 5.90
CA LYS A 7 -13.21 4.93 6.20
C LYS A 7 -14.28 5.60 7.06
N ILE A 8 -15.56 5.40 6.71
CA ILE A 8 -16.69 5.92 7.51
C ILE A 8 -16.68 5.28 8.90
N GLY A 9 -16.47 3.95 8.99
CA GLY A 9 -16.36 3.26 10.26
C GLY A 9 -15.22 3.81 11.12
N LEU A 10 -14.04 4.01 10.53
CA LEU A 10 -12.87 4.53 11.23
C LEU A 10 -13.08 5.99 11.72
N SER A 11 -13.75 6.83 10.92
CA SER A 11 -14.03 8.24 11.30
C SER A 11 -15.03 8.37 12.45
N ASN A 12 -15.89 7.36 12.63
CA ASN A 12 -16.89 7.33 13.71
C ASN A 12 -16.38 6.68 15.00
N LEU A 13 -15.19 6.07 14.98
CA LEU A 13 -14.57 5.51 16.18
C LEU A 13 -13.91 6.60 17.03
N ASP A 14 -13.95 6.41 18.36
CA ASP A 14 -13.20 7.27 19.28
C ASP A 14 -11.71 7.27 18.88
N PRO A 15 -11.05 8.44 18.76
CA PRO A 15 -9.61 8.54 18.51
C PRO A 15 -8.73 7.75 19.49
N LYS A 16 -9.23 7.52 20.71
CA LYS A 16 -8.56 6.72 21.73
C LYS A 16 -8.75 5.21 21.55
N ASN A 17 -9.57 4.79 20.57
CA ASN A 17 -9.77 3.38 20.29
C ASN A 17 -8.46 2.75 19.79
N ARG A 18 -8.02 1.69 20.45
CA ARG A 18 -6.73 1.04 20.15
C ARG A 18 -6.65 0.48 18.73
N ALA A 19 -7.76 -0.05 18.20
CA ALA A 19 -7.81 -0.55 16.82
C ALA A 19 -7.68 0.59 15.81
N ALA A 20 -8.39 1.71 16.03
CA ALA A 20 -8.26 2.91 15.21
C ALA A 20 -6.82 3.46 15.27
N PHE A 21 -6.24 3.51 16.45
CA PHE A 21 -4.86 3.97 16.62
C PHE A 21 -3.85 3.10 15.86
N MET A 22 -3.96 1.77 15.94
CA MET A 22 -3.06 0.85 15.22
C MET A 22 -3.16 1.00 13.70
N VAL A 23 -4.37 1.17 13.17
CA VAL A 23 -4.60 1.36 11.74
C VAL A 23 -4.09 2.72 11.27
N ASN A 24 -4.35 3.78 12.02
CA ASN A 24 -3.92 5.15 11.69
C ASN A 24 -2.40 5.32 11.76
N SER A 25 -1.74 4.66 12.71
CA SER A 25 -0.28 4.67 12.82
C SER A 25 0.41 3.83 11.74
N GLY A 26 -0.35 2.99 10.99
CA GLY A 26 0.19 2.08 10.00
C GLY A 26 0.98 0.90 10.58
N SER A 27 1.00 0.74 11.90
CA SER A 27 1.76 -0.32 12.56
C SER A 27 1.20 -1.71 12.27
N LYS A 28 -0.11 -1.87 12.38
CA LYS A 28 -0.79 -3.14 12.10
C LYS A 28 -2.27 -2.95 11.80
N GLY A 29 -2.80 -3.83 10.97
CA GLY A 29 -4.19 -3.76 10.52
C GLY A 29 -4.39 -2.83 9.33
N LYS A 30 -5.51 -3.02 8.64
CA LYS A 30 -5.93 -2.20 7.50
C LYS A 30 -7.34 -1.67 7.75
N ILE A 31 -7.73 -0.65 7.03
CA ILE A 31 -9.11 -0.10 7.04
C ILE A 31 -10.15 -1.21 6.80
N THR A 32 -9.84 -2.18 5.92
CA THR A 32 -10.69 -3.34 5.66
C THR A 32 -10.95 -4.20 6.89
N ASN A 33 -9.97 -4.32 7.80
CA ASN A 33 -10.17 -5.05 9.05
C ASN A 33 -11.21 -4.35 9.95
N ILE A 34 -11.16 -3.03 10.03
CA ILE A 34 -12.17 -2.24 10.78
C ILE A 34 -13.55 -2.43 10.14
N ALA A 35 -13.65 -2.31 8.81
CA ALA A 35 -14.92 -2.53 8.10
C ALA A 35 -15.52 -3.91 8.41
N GLN A 36 -14.72 -4.96 8.37
CA GLN A 36 -15.18 -6.32 8.66
C GLN A 36 -15.59 -6.54 10.10
N MET A 37 -14.92 -5.87 11.04
CA MET A 37 -15.29 -5.97 12.47
C MET A 37 -16.62 -5.29 12.78
N ILE A 38 -16.86 -4.07 12.27
CA ILE A 38 -17.97 -3.23 12.72
C ILE A 38 -19.09 -3.03 11.68
N ALA A 39 -18.81 -3.17 10.39
CA ALA A 39 -19.76 -2.86 9.34
C ALA A 39 -20.27 -4.12 8.60
N CYS A 40 -19.47 -4.68 7.72
CA CYS A 40 -19.82 -5.90 6.97
C CYS A 40 -18.56 -6.62 6.48
N LEU A 41 -18.64 -7.93 6.30
CA LEU A 41 -17.55 -8.71 5.71
C LEU A 41 -17.45 -8.51 4.19
N GLY A 42 -18.56 -8.30 3.53
CA GLY A 42 -18.64 -8.09 2.09
C GLY A 42 -18.66 -9.38 1.25
N GLN A 43 -18.38 -9.24 -0.04
CA GLN A 43 -18.45 -10.36 -0.99
C GLN A 43 -17.35 -11.39 -0.72
N GLN A 44 -17.77 -12.65 -0.58
CA GLN A 44 -16.87 -13.79 -0.53
C GLN A 44 -16.65 -14.33 -1.94
N ASN A 45 -15.39 -14.60 -2.29
CA ASN A 45 -15.00 -15.09 -3.60
C ASN A 45 -14.30 -16.44 -3.49
N VAL A 46 -14.47 -17.26 -4.52
CA VAL A 46 -13.76 -18.52 -4.74
C VAL A 46 -13.30 -18.52 -6.21
N ASP A 47 -12.05 -18.86 -6.47
CA ASP A 47 -11.41 -18.77 -7.79
C ASP A 47 -11.56 -17.39 -8.47
N GLY A 48 -11.52 -16.32 -7.67
CA GLY A 48 -11.67 -14.94 -8.17
C GLY A 48 -13.08 -14.58 -8.64
N LYS A 49 -14.07 -15.43 -8.41
CA LYS A 49 -15.46 -15.26 -8.80
C LYS A 49 -16.38 -15.30 -7.57
N ARG A 50 -17.63 -14.87 -7.74
CA ARG A 50 -18.68 -15.07 -6.73
C ARG A 50 -18.84 -16.56 -6.44
N ILE A 51 -19.40 -16.89 -5.29
CA ILE A 51 -19.57 -18.28 -4.85
C ILE A 51 -20.22 -19.12 -5.97
N PRO A 52 -19.60 -20.22 -6.38
CA PRO A 52 -20.11 -21.08 -7.44
C PRO A 52 -21.30 -21.91 -6.98
N TYR A 53 -22.07 -22.41 -7.93
CA TYR A 53 -23.14 -23.39 -7.66
C TYR A 53 -22.52 -24.74 -7.28
N GLY A 54 -22.48 -25.01 -5.99
CA GLY A 54 -22.04 -26.33 -5.46
C GLY A 54 -23.13 -27.40 -5.50
N PHE A 55 -24.41 -26.99 -5.57
CA PHE A 55 -25.55 -27.84 -5.77
C PHE A 55 -26.09 -27.63 -7.19
N LYS A 56 -27.09 -28.47 -7.58
CA LYS A 56 -27.71 -28.32 -8.89
C LYS A 56 -28.43 -26.97 -8.99
N ASP A 57 -27.85 -26.05 -9.77
CA ASP A 57 -28.38 -24.74 -10.11
C ASP A 57 -28.56 -23.78 -8.92
N ARG A 58 -27.86 -23.97 -7.81
CA ARG A 58 -27.87 -23.10 -6.61
C ARG A 58 -26.61 -23.27 -5.77
N THR A 59 -26.31 -22.31 -4.94
CA THR A 59 -25.13 -22.33 -4.07
C THR A 59 -25.29 -23.19 -2.82
N LEU A 60 -26.47 -23.09 -2.21
CA LEU A 60 -26.85 -23.86 -1.02
C LEU A 60 -28.30 -24.33 -1.15
N PRO A 61 -28.70 -25.41 -0.43
CA PRO A 61 -30.11 -25.87 -0.40
C PRO A 61 -31.09 -24.82 0.13
N HIS A 62 -30.63 -23.82 0.86
CA HIS A 62 -31.46 -22.74 1.43
C HIS A 62 -31.97 -21.75 0.40
N TYR A 63 -31.36 -21.70 -0.79
CA TYR A 63 -31.70 -20.76 -1.86
C TYR A 63 -32.44 -21.44 -2.98
N TYR A 64 -33.23 -20.68 -3.73
CA TYR A 64 -33.91 -21.17 -4.91
C TYR A 64 -32.91 -21.46 -6.05
N LYS A 65 -33.35 -22.29 -6.99
CA LYS A 65 -32.53 -22.53 -8.20
C LYS A 65 -32.41 -21.24 -9.00
N TYR A 66 -31.24 -21.03 -9.57
CA TYR A 66 -30.89 -19.84 -10.37
C TYR A 66 -31.00 -18.52 -9.61
N ASP A 67 -30.96 -18.55 -8.28
CA ASP A 67 -30.91 -17.34 -7.46
C ASP A 67 -29.52 -16.72 -7.54
N ASP A 68 -29.46 -15.56 -8.20
CA ASP A 68 -28.23 -14.76 -8.36
C ASP A 68 -28.18 -13.51 -7.45
N SER A 69 -29.07 -13.47 -6.45
CA SER A 69 -29.05 -12.39 -5.46
C SER A 69 -27.69 -12.28 -4.76
N SER A 70 -27.40 -11.12 -4.22
CA SER A 70 -26.14 -10.88 -3.52
C SER A 70 -25.92 -11.86 -2.36
N GLU A 71 -26.96 -12.13 -1.60
CA GLU A 71 -26.93 -13.05 -0.47
C GLU A 71 -26.69 -14.50 -0.92
N ALA A 72 -27.44 -14.97 -1.91
CA ALA A 72 -27.29 -16.32 -2.44
C ALA A 72 -25.92 -16.58 -3.07
N ARG A 73 -25.26 -15.54 -3.58
CA ARG A 73 -23.96 -15.63 -4.25
C ARG A 73 -22.78 -15.18 -3.35
N GLY A 74 -22.99 -15.15 -2.05
CA GLY A 74 -21.91 -15.04 -1.07
C GLY A 74 -21.58 -13.63 -0.59
N PHE A 75 -22.49 -12.67 -0.72
CA PHE A 75 -22.32 -11.38 -0.06
C PHE A 75 -22.72 -11.51 1.42
N VAL A 76 -21.79 -11.19 2.31
CA VAL A 76 -21.98 -11.20 3.76
C VAL A 76 -22.25 -9.77 4.23
N GLN A 77 -23.51 -9.51 4.60
CA GLN A 77 -23.94 -8.20 5.08
C GLN A 77 -23.61 -7.96 6.57
N ASN A 78 -23.46 -9.01 7.34
CA ASN A 78 -23.15 -8.91 8.76
C ASN A 78 -21.66 -8.70 9.00
N SER A 79 -21.35 -8.07 10.14
CA SER A 79 -19.98 -7.91 10.65
C SER A 79 -19.63 -9.03 11.64
N PHE A 80 -18.36 -9.08 12.06
CA PHE A 80 -17.97 -10.01 13.12
C PHE A 80 -18.63 -9.69 14.47
N ILE A 81 -18.89 -8.41 14.77
CA ILE A 81 -19.55 -8.01 16.03
C ILE A 81 -21.05 -8.35 15.98
N SER A 82 -21.73 -8.11 14.87
CA SER A 82 -23.15 -8.47 14.73
C SER A 82 -23.39 -9.97 14.67
N GLY A 83 -22.40 -10.71 14.23
CA GLY A 83 -22.47 -12.15 14.03
C GLY A 83 -23.02 -12.53 12.66
N GLN A 84 -22.55 -13.65 12.13
CA GLN A 84 -22.91 -14.16 10.80
C GLN A 84 -24.07 -15.16 10.89
N THR A 85 -24.88 -15.19 9.85
CA THR A 85 -25.84 -16.28 9.66
C THR A 85 -25.11 -17.58 9.30
N PRO A 86 -25.69 -18.77 9.46
CA PRO A 86 -25.05 -20.03 9.08
C PRO A 86 -24.60 -20.06 7.62
N GLN A 87 -25.39 -19.50 6.70
CA GLN A 87 -25.09 -19.43 5.28
C GLN A 87 -23.89 -18.49 5.02
N GLU A 88 -23.91 -17.31 5.61
CA GLU A 88 -22.81 -16.35 5.51
C GLU A 88 -21.51 -16.93 6.07
N PHE A 89 -21.58 -17.61 7.20
CA PHE A 89 -20.42 -18.30 7.78
C PHE A 89 -19.87 -19.36 6.83
N PHE A 90 -20.74 -20.15 6.21
CA PHE A 90 -20.30 -21.18 5.27
C PHE A 90 -19.57 -20.57 4.07
N PHE A 91 -20.09 -19.50 3.48
CA PHE A 91 -19.44 -18.81 2.37
C PHE A 91 -18.12 -18.17 2.79
N HIS A 92 -18.07 -17.59 3.98
CA HIS A 92 -16.84 -17.05 4.53
C HIS A 92 -15.79 -18.15 4.76
N ALA A 93 -16.21 -19.31 5.25
CA ALA A 93 -15.34 -20.48 5.43
C ALA A 93 -14.79 -21.00 4.08
N MET A 94 -15.59 -20.98 3.02
CA MET A 94 -15.14 -21.36 1.66
C MET A 94 -14.03 -20.40 1.16
N GLY A 95 -14.26 -19.11 1.26
CA GLY A 95 -13.25 -18.11 0.89
C GLY A 95 -11.98 -18.19 1.73
N GLY A 96 -12.12 -18.40 3.03
CA GLY A 96 -11.01 -18.60 3.94
C GLY A 96 -10.21 -19.87 3.63
N ARG A 97 -10.87 -20.97 3.27
CA ARG A 97 -10.23 -22.24 2.87
C ARG A 97 -9.37 -22.06 1.63
N GLU A 98 -9.86 -21.36 0.62
CA GLU A 98 -9.10 -21.04 -0.59
C GLU A 98 -7.83 -20.24 -0.24
N GLY A 99 -7.96 -19.22 0.60
CA GLY A 99 -6.81 -18.43 1.05
C GLY A 99 -5.74 -19.25 1.75
N LEU A 100 -6.12 -20.22 2.57
CA LEU A 100 -5.18 -21.13 3.24
C LEU A 100 -4.48 -22.06 2.25
N ILE A 101 -5.20 -22.62 1.30
CA ILE A 101 -4.64 -23.48 0.24
C ILE A 101 -3.66 -22.67 -0.63
N ASP A 102 -4.07 -21.49 -1.06
CA ASP A 102 -3.24 -20.57 -1.84
C ASP A 102 -1.93 -20.25 -1.15
N THR A 103 -1.96 -19.94 0.14
CA THR A 103 -0.77 -19.64 0.92
C THR A 103 0.20 -20.83 0.92
N ALA A 104 -0.32 -22.04 1.12
CA ALA A 104 0.50 -23.26 1.14
C ALA A 104 1.16 -23.55 -0.22
N VAL A 105 0.41 -23.41 -1.32
CA VAL A 105 0.90 -23.65 -2.69
C VAL A 105 1.90 -22.58 -3.10
N LYS A 106 1.57 -21.30 -2.90
CA LYS A 106 2.43 -20.17 -3.29
C LYS A 106 3.78 -20.18 -2.58
N THR A 107 3.85 -20.68 -1.35
CA THR A 107 5.11 -20.78 -0.61
C THR A 107 6.11 -21.69 -1.34
N SER A 108 5.66 -22.85 -1.79
CA SER A 108 6.50 -23.79 -2.54
C SER A 108 6.92 -23.22 -3.91
N GLU A 109 5.97 -22.67 -4.66
CA GLU A 109 6.23 -22.10 -5.98
C GLU A 109 7.20 -20.90 -5.92
N THR A 110 6.98 -19.98 -4.99
CA THR A 110 7.85 -18.82 -4.83
C THR A 110 9.25 -19.20 -4.37
N GLY A 111 9.37 -20.19 -3.49
CA GLY A 111 10.66 -20.73 -3.09
C GLY A 111 11.43 -21.35 -4.25
N TYR A 112 10.75 -22.07 -5.13
CA TYR A 112 11.37 -22.64 -6.33
C TYR A 112 11.78 -21.56 -7.35
N VAL A 113 10.94 -20.52 -7.55
CA VAL A 113 11.30 -19.37 -8.40
C VAL A 113 12.51 -18.65 -7.83
N GLN A 114 12.52 -18.36 -6.52
CA GLN A 114 13.66 -17.73 -5.85
C GLN A 114 14.95 -18.53 -6.07
N ARG A 115 14.92 -19.86 -5.86
CA ARG A 115 16.08 -20.71 -6.09
C ARG A 115 16.61 -20.61 -7.53
N LYS A 116 15.71 -20.61 -8.53
CA LYS A 116 16.09 -20.47 -9.94
C LYS A 116 16.74 -19.11 -10.20
N LEU A 117 16.18 -18.02 -9.68
CA LEU A 117 16.72 -16.68 -9.85
C LEU A 117 18.08 -16.53 -9.17
N VAL A 118 18.20 -16.97 -7.93
CA VAL A 118 19.49 -16.92 -7.20
C VAL A 118 20.55 -17.73 -7.94
N LYS A 119 20.22 -18.94 -8.38
CA LYS A 119 21.16 -19.80 -9.09
C LYS A 119 21.60 -19.23 -10.45
N ALA A 120 20.69 -18.53 -11.15
CA ALA A 120 21.00 -17.89 -12.42
C ALA A 120 21.87 -16.63 -12.28
N MET A 121 21.85 -15.99 -11.11
CA MET A 121 22.55 -14.71 -10.87
C MET A 121 23.73 -14.81 -9.90
N GLU A 122 24.04 -16.00 -9.37
CA GLU A 122 25.04 -16.17 -8.32
C GLU A 122 26.48 -15.78 -8.74
N ASP A 123 26.77 -15.80 -10.03
CA ASP A 123 28.07 -15.46 -10.59
C ASP A 123 28.14 -14.05 -11.23
N LEU A 124 27.06 -13.27 -11.11
CA LEU A 124 27.02 -11.91 -11.65
C LEU A 124 27.64 -10.92 -10.65
N MET A 125 28.58 -10.11 -11.12
CA MET A 125 29.26 -9.10 -10.31
C MET A 125 29.30 -7.77 -11.02
N VAL A 126 29.23 -6.68 -10.26
CA VAL A 126 29.44 -5.32 -10.74
C VAL A 126 30.94 -5.04 -10.79
N GLY A 127 31.43 -4.69 -11.97
CA GLY A 127 32.82 -4.26 -12.16
C GLY A 127 33.06 -2.80 -11.74
N TYR A 128 34.33 -2.42 -11.65
CA TYR A 128 34.71 -1.01 -11.34
C TYR A 128 34.31 0.00 -12.43
N ASP A 129 33.99 -0.49 -13.62
CA ASP A 129 33.43 0.31 -14.75
C ASP A 129 31.90 0.40 -14.71
N TYR A 130 31.27 -0.01 -13.59
CA TYR A 130 29.82 -0.10 -13.39
C TYR A 130 29.09 -1.09 -14.33
N SER A 131 29.80 -1.85 -15.15
CA SER A 131 29.21 -2.94 -15.93
C SER A 131 28.93 -4.14 -15.05
N VAL A 132 27.86 -4.88 -15.34
CA VAL A 132 27.56 -6.17 -14.71
C VAL A 132 28.09 -7.28 -15.61
N ARG A 133 28.94 -8.14 -15.06
CA ARG A 133 29.56 -9.24 -15.80
C ARG A 133 29.35 -10.58 -15.13
N SER A 134 29.33 -11.62 -15.95
CA SER A 134 29.36 -13.01 -15.48
C SER A 134 30.80 -13.46 -15.17
N SER A 135 30.97 -14.63 -14.57
CA SER A 135 32.25 -15.27 -14.32
C SER A 135 33.10 -15.45 -15.59
N SER A 136 32.47 -15.63 -16.74
CA SER A 136 33.14 -15.71 -18.06
C SER A 136 33.59 -14.36 -18.62
N GLY A 137 33.30 -13.25 -17.95
CA GLY A 137 33.58 -11.89 -18.42
C GLY A 137 32.56 -11.32 -19.41
N SER A 138 31.48 -12.05 -19.74
CA SER A 138 30.41 -11.58 -20.61
C SER A 138 29.63 -10.46 -19.93
N ILE A 139 29.36 -9.38 -20.68
CA ILE A 139 28.59 -8.24 -20.19
C ILE A 139 27.11 -8.56 -20.21
N ILE A 140 26.47 -8.48 -19.05
CA ILE A 140 25.03 -8.66 -18.85
C ILE A 140 24.30 -7.30 -18.86
N GLN A 141 24.89 -6.32 -18.21
CA GLN A 141 24.44 -4.91 -18.26
C GLN A 141 25.63 -4.01 -18.47
N PHE A 142 25.48 -2.96 -19.29
CA PHE A 142 26.54 -1.97 -19.49
C PHE A 142 26.70 -1.06 -18.29
N ILE A 143 25.60 -0.74 -17.62
CA ILE A 143 25.58 0.04 -16.38
C ILE A 143 24.62 -0.66 -15.42
N TYR A 144 25.05 -0.93 -14.19
CA TYR A 144 24.22 -1.53 -13.14
C TYR A 144 22.91 -0.74 -12.96
N GLY A 145 21.77 -1.43 -13.09
CA GLY A 145 20.44 -0.82 -12.96
C GLY A 145 20.09 0.28 -13.99
N ASN A 146 20.90 0.45 -15.04
CA ASN A 146 20.87 1.54 -16.02
C ASN A 146 21.18 2.95 -15.46
N ASP A 147 21.40 3.10 -14.18
CA ASP A 147 21.70 4.36 -13.49
C ASP A 147 23.00 4.33 -12.69
N GLY A 148 23.57 3.16 -12.48
CA GLY A 148 24.80 2.95 -11.69
C GLY A 148 24.60 3.13 -10.18
N MET A 149 23.36 3.25 -9.70
CA MET A 149 23.08 3.48 -8.28
C MET A 149 23.00 2.17 -7.51
N ASP A 150 23.54 2.17 -6.30
CA ASP A 150 23.36 1.06 -5.37
C ASP A 150 21.95 1.10 -4.77
N GLY A 151 21.17 0.02 -4.97
CA GLY A 151 19.79 -0.09 -4.49
C GLY A 151 19.63 0.03 -2.98
N THR A 152 20.71 -0.16 -2.21
CA THR A 152 20.68 -0.03 -0.74
C THR A 152 20.54 1.44 -0.29
N PHE A 153 20.97 2.38 -1.13
CA PHE A 153 20.92 3.83 -0.86
C PHE A 153 19.75 4.53 -1.54
N ILE A 154 18.94 3.81 -2.34
CA ILE A 154 17.79 4.39 -3.02
C ILE A 154 16.59 4.37 -2.10
N GLU A 155 16.06 5.55 -1.78
CA GLU A 155 14.82 5.72 -1.02
C GLU A 155 13.68 6.20 -1.93
N SER A 156 12.50 5.64 -1.74
CA SER A 156 11.29 6.11 -2.41
C SER A 156 10.75 7.33 -1.69
N GLN A 157 10.86 8.51 -2.31
CA GLN A 157 10.31 9.76 -1.79
C GLN A 157 9.16 10.25 -2.66
N ALA A 158 8.04 10.62 -2.03
CA ALA A 158 6.93 11.24 -2.73
C ALA A 158 7.23 12.74 -2.92
N LEU A 159 7.63 13.11 -4.13
CA LEU A 159 7.85 14.50 -4.50
C LEU A 159 6.50 15.23 -4.69
N TYR A 160 5.86 15.60 -3.59
CA TYR A 160 4.56 16.28 -3.63
C TYR A 160 4.65 17.68 -4.25
N LEU A 161 5.84 18.28 -4.28
CA LEU A 161 6.10 19.60 -4.87
C LEU A 161 5.74 19.65 -6.35
N THR A 162 5.97 18.57 -7.09
CA THR A 162 5.66 18.48 -8.52
C THR A 162 4.16 18.50 -8.83
N LYS A 163 3.31 18.31 -7.81
CA LYS A 163 1.84 18.33 -7.93
C LYS A 163 1.24 19.67 -7.55
N LEU A 164 2.03 20.60 -7.05
CA LEU A 164 1.55 21.92 -6.61
C LEU A 164 1.57 22.91 -7.77
N SER A 165 0.56 23.77 -7.85
CA SER A 165 0.58 24.93 -8.75
C SER A 165 1.57 25.97 -8.26
N HIS A 166 2.00 26.88 -9.16
CA HIS A 166 2.91 27.97 -8.81
C HIS A 166 2.40 28.83 -7.65
N GLU A 167 1.10 29.14 -7.62
CA GLU A 167 0.48 29.87 -6.53
C GLU A 167 0.54 29.14 -5.19
N GLN A 168 0.29 27.79 -5.22
CA GLN A 168 0.38 26.97 -4.04
C GLN A 168 1.82 26.84 -3.53
N LEU A 169 2.81 26.81 -4.44
CA LEU A 169 4.22 26.82 -4.09
C LEU A 169 4.60 28.12 -3.41
N LEU A 170 4.20 29.26 -3.98
CA LEU A 170 4.42 30.58 -3.37
C LEU A 170 3.78 30.68 -2.00
N THR A 171 2.50 30.32 -1.87
CA THR A 171 1.79 30.38 -0.58
C THR A 171 2.44 29.53 0.50
N LYS A 172 3.01 28.38 0.12
CA LYS A 172 3.57 27.40 1.08
C LYS A 172 5.04 27.65 1.41
N PHE A 173 5.82 28.14 0.46
CA PHE A 173 7.28 28.24 0.58
C PHE A 173 7.83 29.65 0.41
N HIS A 174 6.99 30.61 -0.01
CA HIS A 174 7.43 32.00 -0.04
C HIS A 174 7.48 32.53 1.39
N PHE A 175 8.69 32.92 1.79
CA PHE A 175 8.92 33.57 3.06
C PHE A 175 8.89 35.07 2.83
N ASP A 176 7.87 35.72 3.36
CA ASP A 176 7.75 37.16 3.31
C ASP A 176 8.70 37.76 4.38
N ASP A 177 9.40 38.85 4.05
CA ASP A 177 10.28 39.58 4.98
C ASP A 177 9.53 40.14 6.21
N LYS A 178 8.19 40.17 6.13
CA LYS A 178 7.29 40.54 7.23
C LYS A 178 7.00 39.43 8.21
N THR A 179 7.43 38.18 7.91
CA THR A 179 7.22 37.05 8.82
C THR A 179 8.09 37.27 10.06
N ASP A 180 7.47 37.23 11.23
CA ASP A 180 8.17 37.43 12.49
C ASP A 180 9.09 36.26 12.84
N TRP A 181 10.27 36.27 12.26
CA TRP A 181 11.31 35.26 12.47
C TRP A 181 11.75 35.14 13.92
N ASN A 182 11.54 36.20 14.73
CA ASN A 182 11.87 36.19 16.15
C ASN A 182 11.09 35.12 16.93
N LYS A 183 9.99 34.64 16.36
CA LYS A 183 9.18 33.56 16.93
C LYS A 183 9.79 32.18 16.74
N TYR A 184 10.61 31.99 15.69
CA TYR A 184 11.14 30.69 15.29
C TYR A 184 12.65 30.53 15.41
N TYR A 185 13.38 31.65 15.45
CA TYR A 185 14.84 31.65 15.51
C TYR A 185 15.39 32.57 16.59
N ASN A 186 16.50 32.17 17.21
CA ASN A 186 17.26 33.03 18.11
C ASN A 186 17.78 34.24 17.35
N LYS A 187 17.61 35.46 17.88
CA LYS A 187 18.02 36.72 17.23
C LYS A 187 19.42 36.70 16.65
N SER A 188 20.38 36.04 17.32
CA SER A 188 21.76 35.91 16.87
C SER A 188 21.95 35.07 15.59
N LEU A 189 21.00 34.22 15.25
CA LEU A 189 21.02 33.42 14.02
C LEU A 189 20.28 34.13 12.88
N ALA A 190 19.25 34.92 13.17
CA ALA A 190 18.49 35.68 12.18
C ALA A 190 19.36 36.77 11.52
N GLU A 191 20.29 37.40 12.26
CA GLU A 191 21.24 38.38 11.73
C GLU A 191 22.28 37.81 10.77
N LYS A 192 22.50 36.48 10.82
CA LYS A 192 23.48 35.77 9.95
C LYS A 192 22.79 35.03 8.80
N ALA A 193 21.46 34.97 8.77
CA ALA A 193 20.74 34.30 7.68
C ALA A 193 20.78 35.18 6.42
N PRO A 194 21.06 34.60 5.24
CA PRO A 194 20.90 35.34 3.98
C PRO A 194 19.43 35.78 3.83
N SER A 195 19.22 36.97 3.24
CA SER A 195 17.85 37.45 2.99
C SER A 195 17.05 36.36 2.26
N SER A 196 15.77 36.23 2.60
CA SER A 196 14.88 35.22 2.03
C SER A 196 14.91 35.19 0.49
N GLN A 197 15.07 36.34 -0.14
CA GLN A 197 15.22 36.50 -1.58
C GLN A 197 16.47 35.81 -2.14
N LYS A 198 17.60 35.94 -1.48
CA LYS A 198 18.85 35.28 -1.90
C LYS A 198 18.78 33.77 -1.78
N LEU A 199 18.11 33.26 -0.74
CA LEU A 199 17.90 31.82 -0.57
C LEU A 199 16.97 31.28 -1.67
N TYR A 200 15.90 32.03 -1.99
CA TYR A 200 14.95 31.70 -3.05
C TYR A 200 15.66 31.66 -4.42
N ASP A 201 16.41 32.70 -4.76
CA ASP A 201 17.17 32.79 -6.01
C ASP A 201 18.22 31.67 -6.11
N THR A 202 18.89 31.33 -5.03
CA THR A 202 19.87 30.22 -5.00
C THR A 202 19.21 28.85 -5.19
N ILE A 203 18.07 28.61 -4.57
CA ILE A 203 17.35 27.33 -4.70
C ILE A 203 16.75 27.19 -6.11
N PHE A 204 16.17 28.24 -6.66
CA PHE A 204 15.56 28.20 -8.00
C PHE A 204 16.60 28.19 -9.13
N THR A 205 17.74 28.84 -8.99
CA THR A 205 18.82 28.84 -9.99
C THR A 205 19.54 27.48 -10.06
N ASN A 206 19.48 26.69 -8.99
CA ASN A 206 20.07 25.34 -8.96
C ASN A 206 19.06 24.24 -9.31
N LEU A 207 17.77 24.57 -9.49
CA LEU A 207 16.71 23.62 -9.87
C LEU A 207 16.29 23.73 -11.35
N LEU A 208 16.78 24.73 -12.08
CA LEU A 208 16.68 24.91 -13.54
C LEU A 208 17.99 24.55 -14.21
#